data_d218358ddaabd7a301c6f84fa4dfd2b6
#
_entry.id   d218358ddaabd7a301c6f84fa4dfd2b6
#
_cell.length_a   1.000
_cell.length_b   1.000
_cell.length_c   1.000
_cell.angle_alpha   90.00
_cell.angle_beta   90.00
_cell.angle_gamma   90.00
#
_symmetry.space_group_name_H-M   'P 1'
#
loop_
_entity.id
_entity.type
_entity.pdbx_description
1 polymer ?
#
loop_
_entity_poly.entity_id
_entity_poly.type
_entity_poly.pdbx_seq_one_letter_code
_entity_poly.pdbx_strand_id
1 'polypeptide(L)'
;MKRVLKAASTLLLAIALPTISLAAPAEWPKKLTIGLIPTESSTHITDRYGNLIKYLEKRLGIPVESKTSTDYAGVITAMQFKHVDVAYLGPKAYVEAAQRSGAEAFVLEVLEDGTQGYHSVIITRKGSGIKSIKEAKGKVWAFTDPNSTSGTLVPTVYFVKDLKLDPEKYFSKVIYSGSHEASILAVKAGKVDIASTNDLDIDRGDGKFWDKQKDLNIIWTSNLIPGSPMAYRKDLPESLKKALREAFLSYKDKDGLKQLKLKGYVATDDAVYNPIRDQIEVKKQLGKSS
;
A
#
# COMPACT_ATOMS: atom_id res chain seq x y z
N MET A 1 86.35 -8.15 -16.17
CA MET A 1 85.16 -7.69 -16.86
C MET A 1 84.00 -7.78 -15.89
N LYS A 2 83.61 -6.67 -15.32
CA LYS A 2 82.52 -6.55 -14.35
C LYS A 2 81.28 -5.98 -15.06
N ARG A 3 80.19 -6.80 -15.20
CA ARG A 3 78.92 -6.37 -15.77
C ARG A 3 78.09 -5.70 -14.63
N VAL A 4 77.77 -4.43 -14.83
CA VAL A 4 76.84 -3.64 -13.96
C VAL A 4 75.45 -3.85 -14.52
N LEU A 5 74.56 -4.49 -13.69
CA LEU A 5 73.12 -4.55 -13.96
C LEU A 5 72.50 -3.22 -13.45
N LYS A 6 71.90 -2.48 -14.38
CA LYS A 6 71.04 -1.33 -14.03
C LYS A 6 69.60 -1.88 -13.79
N ALA A 7 69.16 -1.77 -12.54
CA ALA A 7 67.75 -2.03 -12.21
C ALA A 7 66.93 -0.76 -12.55
N ALA A 8 65.97 -0.91 -13.47
CA ALA A 8 64.97 0.14 -13.74
C ALA A 8 63.80 -0.02 -12.79
N SER A 9 63.67 0.91 -11.85
CA SER A 9 62.50 1.00 -10.96
C SER A 9 61.36 1.69 -11.70
N THR A 10 60.34 0.94 -12.07
CA THR A 10 59.11 1.47 -12.66
C THR A 10 58.21 1.94 -11.52
N LEU A 11 58.08 3.26 -11.37
CA LEU A 11 57.19 3.91 -10.39
C LEU A 11 55.72 3.83 -10.94
N LEU A 12 54.90 2.93 -10.42
CA LEU A 12 53.47 2.90 -10.70
C LEU A 12 52.78 4.05 -9.94
N LEU A 13 52.45 5.10 -10.67
CA LEU A 13 51.61 6.20 -10.17
C LEU A 13 50.17 5.73 -10.12
N ALA A 14 49.68 5.35 -8.93
CA ALA A 14 48.28 5.05 -8.71
C ALA A 14 47.45 6.36 -8.77
N ILE A 15 46.76 6.57 -9.89
CA ILE A 15 45.80 7.67 -10.03
C ILE A 15 44.58 7.29 -9.21
N ALA A 16 44.47 7.82 -8.01
CA ALA A 16 43.26 7.78 -7.23
C ALA A 16 42.20 8.70 -7.90
N LEU A 17 41.27 8.08 -8.64
CA LEU A 17 40.09 8.80 -9.13
C LEU A 17 39.27 9.26 -7.94
N PRO A 18 38.97 10.57 -7.81
CA PRO A 18 38.08 11.02 -6.75
C PRO A 18 36.72 10.38 -6.95
N THR A 19 36.26 9.61 -5.98
CA THR A 19 34.87 9.20 -5.88
C THR A 19 34.04 10.46 -5.63
N ILE A 20 33.44 10.99 -6.68
CA ILE A 20 32.45 12.07 -6.56
C ILE A 20 31.27 11.48 -5.80
N SER A 21 31.25 11.67 -4.49
CA SER A 21 30.05 11.50 -3.69
C SER A 21 29.11 12.62 -4.12
N LEU A 22 28.15 12.32 -4.98
CA LEU A 22 27.08 13.27 -5.31
C LEU A 22 26.26 13.48 -4.04
N ALA A 23 26.56 14.55 -3.31
CA ALA A 23 25.72 15.01 -2.21
C ALA A 23 24.33 15.30 -2.78
N ALA A 24 23.28 14.98 -2.01
CA ALA A 24 21.91 15.29 -2.40
C ALA A 24 21.76 16.80 -2.68
N PRO A 25 20.96 17.20 -3.68
CA PRO A 25 20.72 18.60 -3.99
C PRO A 25 20.22 19.39 -2.77
N ALA A 26 20.67 20.65 -2.62
CA ALA A 26 20.40 21.48 -1.45
C ALA A 26 18.90 21.78 -1.25
N GLU A 27 18.08 21.71 -2.29
CA GLU A 27 16.63 21.89 -2.25
C GLU A 27 15.88 20.65 -1.73
N TRP A 28 16.56 19.50 -1.58
CA TRP A 28 15.93 18.30 -1.04
C TRP A 28 15.74 18.42 0.47
N PRO A 29 14.71 17.77 1.04
CA PRO A 29 14.56 17.70 2.48
C PRO A 29 15.77 16.99 3.11
N LYS A 30 16.17 17.39 4.30
CA LYS A 30 17.26 16.73 5.04
C LYS A 30 16.97 15.26 5.36
N LYS A 31 15.72 14.87 5.35
CA LYS A 31 15.20 13.53 5.59
C LYS A 31 13.89 13.36 4.83
N LEU A 32 13.70 12.19 4.21
CA LEU A 32 12.45 11.80 3.56
C LEU A 32 11.61 10.95 4.50
N THR A 33 10.35 11.32 4.68
CA THR A 33 9.39 10.56 5.50
C THR A 33 8.36 9.86 4.60
N ILE A 34 8.27 8.51 4.70
CA ILE A 34 7.31 7.70 3.96
C ILE A 34 6.18 7.27 4.89
N GLY A 35 4.95 7.70 4.62
CA GLY A 35 3.75 7.29 5.32
C GLY A 35 3.24 5.95 4.80
N LEU A 36 2.89 5.04 5.71
CA LEU A 36 2.31 3.74 5.38
C LEU A 36 0.93 3.66 6.02
N ILE A 37 -0.14 3.54 5.22
CA ILE A 37 -1.48 3.30 5.78
C ILE A 37 -1.50 1.96 6.54
N PRO A 38 -2.17 1.86 7.70
CA PRO A 38 -2.14 0.67 8.54
C PRO A 38 -3.01 -0.46 7.98
N THR A 39 -2.55 -1.16 6.94
CA THR A 39 -3.22 -2.35 6.40
C THR A 39 -3.08 -3.56 7.32
N GLU A 40 -2.07 -3.55 8.16
CA GLU A 40 -1.71 -4.56 9.15
C GLU A 40 -1.14 -3.87 10.41
N SER A 41 -0.70 -4.62 11.41
CA SER A 41 -0.08 -4.04 12.60
C SER A 41 1.13 -3.17 12.25
N SER A 42 1.42 -2.14 13.07
CA SER A 42 2.53 -1.20 12.82
C SER A 42 3.88 -1.92 12.66
N THR A 43 4.11 -2.98 13.43
CA THR A 43 5.34 -3.79 13.32
C THR A 43 5.39 -4.51 11.97
N HIS A 44 4.30 -5.19 11.59
CA HIS A 44 4.27 -5.98 10.35
C HIS A 44 4.47 -5.11 9.11
N ILE A 45 3.78 -3.96 9.03
CA ILE A 45 3.92 -3.08 7.86
C ILE A 45 5.31 -2.43 7.81
N THR A 46 5.87 -2.01 8.94
CA THR A 46 7.21 -1.43 8.99
C THR A 46 8.27 -2.45 8.57
N ASP A 47 8.18 -3.67 9.07
CA ASP A 47 9.09 -4.74 8.68
C ASP A 47 8.98 -5.05 7.19
N ARG A 48 7.75 -5.12 6.66
CA ARG A 48 7.48 -5.41 5.25
C ARG A 48 8.13 -4.40 4.30
N TYR A 49 8.18 -3.13 4.66
CA TYR A 49 8.81 -2.07 3.86
C TYR A 49 10.30 -1.85 4.19
N GLY A 50 10.85 -2.51 5.21
CA GLY A 50 12.20 -2.25 5.73
C GLY A 50 13.32 -2.31 4.68
N ASN A 51 13.31 -3.29 3.79
CA ASN A 51 14.31 -3.39 2.73
C ASN A 51 14.18 -2.28 1.68
N LEU A 52 12.95 -1.90 1.31
CA LEU A 52 12.69 -0.80 0.40
C LEU A 52 13.16 0.54 1.02
N ILE A 53 12.91 0.78 2.31
CA ILE A 53 13.37 1.99 3.01
C ILE A 53 14.91 2.10 2.96
N LYS A 54 15.62 1.03 3.33
CA LYS A 54 17.10 0.98 3.26
C LYS A 54 17.63 1.20 1.84
N TYR A 55 16.97 0.64 0.85
CA TYR A 55 17.33 0.85 -0.54
C TYR A 55 17.16 2.30 -0.96
N LEU A 56 16.02 2.93 -0.61
CA LEU A 56 15.75 4.33 -0.94
C LEU A 56 16.75 5.26 -0.26
N GLU A 57 17.08 5.03 1.01
CA GLU A 57 18.11 5.79 1.73
C GLU A 57 19.44 5.75 1.00
N LYS A 58 19.90 4.56 0.63
CA LYS A 58 21.14 4.39 -0.14
C LYS A 58 21.07 5.04 -1.53
N ARG A 59 19.92 4.93 -2.21
CA ARG A 59 19.74 5.42 -3.58
C ARG A 59 19.63 6.92 -3.67
N LEU A 60 19.00 7.56 -2.68
CA LEU A 60 18.76 8.99 -2.64
C LEU A 60 19.89 9.76 -1.92
N GLY A 61 20.70 9.09 -1.10
CA GLY A 61 21.79 9.73 -0.33
C GLY A 61 21.31 10.65 0.81
N ILE A 62 20.06 10.50 1.23
CA ILE A 62 19.48 11.18 2.41
C ILE A 62 18.80 10.16 3.32
N PRO A 63 18.71 10.41 4.64
CA PRO A 63 17.97 9.53 5.55
C PRO A 63 16.53 9.34 5.10
N VAL A 64 16.04 8.09 5.18
CA VAL A 64 14.65 7.73 4.84
C VAL A 64 14.03 7.00 6.03
N GLU A 65 12.90 7.49 6.53
CA GLU A 65 12.15 6.83 7.60
C GLU A 65 10.73 6.50 7.14
N SER A 66 10.16 5.42 7.67
CA SER A 66 8.74 5.13 7.52
C SER A 66 7.97 5.50 8.78
N LYS A 67 6.73 5.97 8.59
CA LYS A 67 5.77 6.24 9.67
C LYS A 67 4.43 5.60 9.36
N THR A 68 3.82 5.04 10.40
CA THR A 68 2.43 4.58 10.36
C THR A 68 1.55 5.52 11.18
N SER A 69 0.24 5.33 11.10
CA SER A 69 -0.76 6.02 11.91
C SER A 69 -1.72 5.00 12.50
N THR A 70 -2.60 5.43 13.39
CA THR A 70 -3.67 4.59 13.96
C THR A 70 -4.76 4.26 12.95
N ASP A 71 -4.92 5.10 11.92
CA ASP A 71 -5.90 4.95 10.86
C ASP A 71 -5.39 5.56 9.52
N TYR A 72 -6.12 5.33 8.45
CA TYR A 72 -5.79 5.84 7.11
C TYR A 72 -5.85 7.37 7.04
N ALA A 73 -6.81 7.99 7.75
CA ALA A 73 -6.97 9.44 7.78
C ALA A 73 -5.76 10.14 8.39
N GLY A 74 -5.10 9.52 9.37
CA GLY A 74 -3.88 10.04 9.99
C GLY A 74 -2.74 10.17 8.98
N VAL A 75 -2.52 9.20 8.09
CA VAL A 75 -1.49 9.29 7.04
C VAL A 75 -1.83 10.39 6.03
N ILE A 76 -3.10 10.48 5.60
CA ILE A 76 -3.59 11.53 4.69
C ILE A 76 -3.37 12.92 5.32
N THR A 77 -3.72 13.07 6.59
CA THR A 77 -3.55 14.31 7.34
C THR A 77 -2.07 14.66 7.54
N ALA A 78 -1.22 13.68 7.85
CA ALA A 78 0.22 13.87 7.96
C ALA A 78 0.84 14.36 6.64
N MET A 79 0.36 13.87 5.49
CA MET A 79 0.76 14.35 4.18
C MET A 79 0.29 15.79 3.94
N GLN A 80 -0.94 16.13 4.30
CA GLN A 80 -1.50 17.48 4.19
C GLN A 80 -0.68 18.51 4.98
N PHE A 81 -0.24 18.16 6.19
CA PHE A 81 0.56 19.03 7.06
C PHE A 81 2.08 18.85 6.88
N LYS A 82 2.51 18.19 5.79
CA LYS A 82 3.93 18.03 5.41
C LYS A 82 4.79 17.25 6.43
N HIS A 83 4.15 16.41 7.24
CA HIS A 83 4.83 15.45 8.13
C HIS A 83 5.19 14.14 7.43
N VAL A 84 4.62 13.93 6.25
CA VAL A 84 4.87 12.80 5.34
C VAL A 84 5.11 13.37 3.94
N ASP A 85 6.17 12.92 3.28
CA ASP A 85 6.58 13.39 1.96
C ASP A 85 6.07 12.49 0.85
N VAL A 86 6.13 11.18 1.08
CA VAL A 86 5.67 10.11 0.18
C VAL A 86 4.74 9.20 0.98
N ALA A 87 3.69 8.66 0.39
CA ALA A 87 2.82 7.72 1.08
C ALA A 87 2.46 6.50 0.21
N TYR A 88 2.42 5.33 0.87
CA TYR A 88 1.70 4.15 0.38
C TYR A 88 0.23 4.32 0.73
N LEU A 89 -0.64 4.30 -0.28
CA LEU A 89 -2.07 4.57 -0.12
C LEU A 89 -2.90 3.52 -0.87
N GLY A 90 -4.05 3.16 -0.32
CA GLY A 90 -5.07 2.52 -1.13
C GLY A 90 -5.70 3.53 -2.10
N PRO A 91 -6.29 3.11 -3.23
CA PRO A 91 -6.84 4.00 -4.25
C PRO A 91 -7.80 5.08 -3.73
N LYS A 92 -8.73 4.73 -2.81
CA LYS A 92 -9.63 5.73 -2.19
C LYS A 92 -8.88 6.72 -1.32
N ALA A 93 -7.96 6.24 -0.48
CA ALA A 93 -7.12 7.09 0.37
C ALA A 93 -6.26 8.03 -0.48
N TYR A 94 -5.76 7.56 -1.63
CA TYR A 94 -5.07 8.39 -2.59
C TYR A 94 -5.95 9.51 -3.15
N VAL A 95 -7.17 9.19 -3.60
CA VAL A 95 -8.10 10.22 -4.11
C VAL A 95 -8.34 11.31 -3.05
N GLU A 96 -8.49 10.94 -1.79
CA GLU A 96 -8.65 11.92 -0.71
C GLU A 96 -7.35 12.71 -0.45
N ALA A 97 -6.18 12.06 -0.46
CA ALA A 97 -4.90 12.74 -0.32
C ALA A 97 -4.63 13.71 -1.48
N ALA A 98 -4.98 13.34 -2.72
CA ALA A 98 -4.88 14.21 -3.88
C ALA A 98 -5.74 15.48 -3.72
N GLN A 99 -6.96 15.35 -3.20
CA GLN A 99 -7.85 16.49 -2.95
C GLN A 99 -7.36 17.38 -1.81
N ARG A 100 -6.83 16.80 -0.71
CA ARG A 100 -6.48 17.54 0.51
C ARG A 100 -5.08 18.11 0.50
N SER A 101 -4.12 17.42 -0.13
CA SER A 101 -2.70 17.77 -0.11
C SER A 101 -2.07 17.94 -1.49
N GLY A 102 -2.84 17.76 -2.57
CA GLY A 102 -2.29 17.74 -3.91
C GLY A 102 -1.33 16.57 -4.14
N ALA A 103 -1.55 15.44 -3.48
CA ALA A 103 -0.72 14.25 -3.67
C ALA A 103 -0.78 13.78 -5.14
N GLU A 104 0.36 13.37 -5.67
CA GLU A 104 0.51 12.88 -7.05
C GLU A 104 0.98 11.43 -7.02
N ALA A 105 0.16 10.51 -7.56
CA ALA A 105 0.57 9.11 -7.75
C ALA A 105 1.69 9.04 -8.80
N PHE A 106 2.72 8.25 -8.54
CA PHE A 106 3.85 8.17 -9.47
C PHE A 106 4.26 6.75 -9.84
N VAL A 107 4.02 5.76 -8.98
CA VAL A 107 4.15 4.33 -9.28
C VAL A 107 3.05 3.56 -8.57
N LEU A 108 2.70 2.38 -9.11
CA LEU A 108 1.85 1.40 -8.46
C LEU A 108 2.53 0.04 -8.38
N GLU A 109 2.06 -0.78 -7.45
CA GLU A 109 2.54 -2.14 -7.23
C GLU A 109 2.20 -3.06 -8.40
N VAL A 110 3.15 -3.92 -8.79
CA VAL A 110 2.95 -5.04 -9.71
C VAL A 110 3.12 -6.34 -8.92
N LEU A 111 2.10 -7.16 -8.89
CA LEU A 111 2.11 -8.44 -8.17
C LEU A 111 3.07 -9.45 -8.80
N GLU A 112 3.36 -10.54 -8.10
CA GLU A 112 4.27 -11.60 -8.56
C GLU A 112 3.80 -12.22 -9.90
N ASP A 113 2.49 -12.32 -10.13
CA ASP A 113 1.90 -12.80 -11.38
C ASP A 113 1.86 -11.74 -12.51
N GLY A 114 2.25 -10.50 -12.23
CA GLY A 114 2.24 -9.37 -13.15
C GLY A 114 0.96 -8.52 -13.10
N THR A 115 -0.01 -8.86 -12.28
CA THR A 115 -1.25 -8.08 -12.11
C THR A 115 -0.93 -6.69 -11.52
N GLN A 116 -1.59 -5.66 -12.05
CA GLN A 116 -1.47 -4.26 -11.61
C GLN A 116 -2.72 -3.79 -10.86
N GLY A 117 -3.25 -4.65 -10.02
CA GLY A 117 -4.48 -4.41 -9.29
C GLY A 117 -4.75 -5.54 -8.30
N TYR A 118 -5.91 -5.49 -7.66
CA TYR A 118 -6.33 -6.44 -6.64
C TYR A 118 -7.85 -6.48 -6.53
N HIS A 119 -8.39 -7.42 -5.76
CA HIS A 119 -9.82 -7.57 -5.58
C HIS A 119 -10.25 -7.30 -4.14
N SER A 120 -11.37 -6.58 -3.98
CA SER A 120 -12.11 -6.60 -2.74
C SER A 120 -12.78 -7.95 -2.57
N VAL A 121 -12.72 -8.49 -1.38
CA VAL A 121 -13.39 -9.74 -1.04
C VAL A 121 -14.19 -9.58 0.26
N ILE A 122 -15.31 -10.30 0.34
CA ILE A 122 -16.05 -10.50 1.58
C ILE A 122 -15.79 -11.91 2.06
N ILE A 123 -15.33 -12.03 3.30
CA ILE A 123 -14.92 -13.28 3.92
C ILE A 123 -15.80 -13.67 5.09
N THR A 124 -15.90 -14.97 5.32
CA THR A 124 -16.51 -15.58 6.51
C THR A 124 -15.56 -16.62 7.09
N ARG A 125 -15.79 -17.03 8.33
CA ARG A 125 -15.04 -18.12 8.93
C ARG A 125 -15.43 -19.45 8.30
N LYS A 126 -14.45 -20.30 8.02
CA LYS A 126 -14.67 -21.69 7.58
C LYS A 126 -15.52 -22.42 8.61
N GLY A 127 -16.53 -23.16 8.16
CA GLY A 127 -17.46 -23.87 9.05
C GLY A 127 -18.51 -22.99 9.74
N SER A 128 -18.59 -21.68 9.45
CA SER A 128 -19.63 -20.78 10.01
C SER A 128 -21.06 -21.07 9.48
N GLY A 129 -21.19 -21.84 8.42
CA GLY A 129 -22.46 -22.03 7.70
C GLY A 129 -22.80 -20.89 6.74
N ILE A 130 -22.10 -19.75 6.78
CA ILE A 130 -22.36 -18.60 5.90
C ILE A 130 -21.55 -18.77 4.62
N LYS A 131 -22.23 -19.04 3.51
CA LYS A 131 -21.65 -19.28 2.17
C LYS A 131 -22.05 -18.24 1.14
N SER A 132 -22.93 -17.31 1.49
CA SER A 132 -23.45 -16.27 0.62
C SER A 132 -23.82 -15.02 1.40
N ILE A 133 -23.95 -13.88 0.69
CA ILE A 133 -24.45 -12.63 1.28
C ILE A 133 -25.85 -12.80 1.88
N LYS A 134 -26.70 -13.64 1.24
CA LYS A 134 -28.06 -13.90 1.74
C LYS A 134 -28.06 -14.54 3.12
N GLU A 135 -27.14 -15.48 3.37
CA GLU A 135 -27.00 -16.18 4.67
C GLU A 135 -26.35 -15.28 5.74
N ALA A 136 -25.72 -14.17 5.32
CA ALA A 136 -25.15 -13.18 6.20
C ALA A 136 -26.16 -12.14 6.72
N LYS A 137 -27.45 -12.19 6.31
CA LYS A 137 -28.48 -11.26 6.80
C LYS A 137 -28.60 -11.32 8.33
N GLY A 138 -28.65 -10.17 8.96
CA GLY A 138 -28.76 -10.06 10.43
C GLY A 138 -27.48 -10.42 11.20
N LYS A 139 -26.38 -10.63 10.52
CA LYS A 139 -25.07 -10.94 11.11
C LYS A 139 -24.27 -9.67 11.41
N VAL A 140 -23.11 -9.82 12.07
CA VAL A 140 -22.19 -8.70 12.34
C VAL A 140 -21.19 -8.59 11.20
N TRP A 141 -21.10 -7.39 10.58
CA TRP A 141 -20.14 -7.11 9.51
C TRP A 141 -19.06 -6.13 9.96
N ALA A 142 -17.79 -6.48 9.68
CA ALA A 142 -16.66 -5.58 9.84
C ALA A 142 -16.19 -5.01 8.49
N PHE A 143 -16.26 -3.69 8.35
CA PHE A 143 -15.46 -2.95 7.39
C PHE A 143 -14.03 -2.78 7.91
N THR A 144 -13.07 -2.44 7.03
CA THR A 144 -11.67 -2.21 7.42
C THR A 144 -11.50 -0.82 8.05
N ASP A 145 -11.54 0.22 7.23
CA ASP A 145 -11.34 1.63 7.59
C ASP A 145 -12.22 2.49 6.68
N PRO A 146 -12.78 3.62 7.14
CA PRO A 146 -13.62 4.50 6.30
C PRO A 146 -12.95 4.92 4.99
N ASN A 147 -11.60 5.01 4.95
CA ASN A 147 -10.82 5.37 3.77
C ASN A 147 -10.28 4.17 2.98
N SER A 148 -10.62 2.94 3.38
CA SER A 148 -10.27 1.75 2.61
C SER A 148 -11.10 1.64 1.34
N THR A 149 -10.44 1.29 0.23
CA THR A 149 -11.08 0.99 -1.05
C THR A 149 -11.80 -0.34 -0.99
N SER A 150 -11.04 -1.42 -0.81
CA SER A 150 -11.54 -2.80 -0.83
C SER A 150 -12.25 -3.21 0.46
N GLY A 151 -11.86 -2.63 1.60
CA GLY A 151 -12.47 -2.94 2.88
C GLY A 151 -13.72 -2.13 3.19
N THR A 152 -14.06 -1.09 2.40
CA THR A 152 -15.22 -0.23 2.67
C THR A 152 -15.90 0.28 1.41
N LEU A 153 -15.21 1.03 0.52
CA LEU A 153 -15.88 1.69 -0.61
C LEU A 153 -16.53 0.69 -1.56
N VAL A 154 -15.74 -0.22 -2.09
CA VAL A 154 -16.18 -1.19 -3.12
C VAL A 154 -17.29 -2.09 -2.61
N PRO A 155 -17.18 -2.74 -1.42
CA PRO A 155 -18.28 -3.55 -0.91
C PRO A 155 -19.52 -2.72 -0.55
N THR A 156 -19.39 -1.46 -0.09
CA THR A 156 -20.57 -0.59 0.12
C THR A 156 -21.30 -0.33 -1.20
N VAL A 157 -20.55 0.01 -2.28
CA VAL A 157 -21.14 0.25 -3.60
C VAL A 157 -21.84 -1.01 -4.11
N TYR A 158 -21.23 -2.18 -3.98
CA TYR A 158 -21.85 -3.46 -4.32
C TYR A 158 -23.17 -3.66 -3.59
N PHE A 159 -23.22 -3.48 -2.27
CA PHE A 159 -24.47 -3.64 -1.51
C PHE A 159 -25.55 -2.67 -1.97
N VAL A 160 -25.23 -1.39 -2.06
CA VAL A 160 -26.25 -0.37 -2.31
C VAL A 160 -26.63 -0.29 -3.78
N LYS A 161 -25.66 -0.36 -4.69
CA LYS A 161 -25.93 -0.23 -6.14
C LYS A 161 -26.43 -1.53 -6.76
N ASP A 162 -25.76 -2.65 -6.47
CA ASP A 162 -26.02 -3.90 -7.19
C ASP A 162 -27.09 -4.74 -6.48
N LEU A 163 -27.00 -4.88 -5.15
CA LEU A 163 -27.98 -5.65 -4.37
C LEU A 163 -29.21 -4.83 -3.95
N LYS A 164 -29.17 -3.50 -4.06
CA LYS A 164 -30.22 -2.58 -3.56
C LYS A 164 -30.51 -2.77 -2.06
N LEU A 165 -29.46 -3.07 -1.29
CA LEU A 165 -29.50 -3.27 0.15
C LEU A 165 -28.73 -2.17 0.87
N ASP A 166 -29.29 -1.69 1.98
CA ASP A 166 -28.61 -0.80 2.91
C ASP A 166 -27.89 -1.66 3.96
N PRO A 167 -26.54 -1.63 4.03
CA PRO A 167 -25.79 -2.44 4.98
C PRO A 167 -26.23 -2.22 6.45
N GLU A 168 -26.51 -0.98 6.84
CA GLU A 168 -26.91 -0.65 8.22
C GLU A 168 -28.26 -1.25 8.61
N LYS A 169 -29.14 -1.51 7.63
CA LYS A 169 -30.45 -2.16 7.84
C LYS A 169 -30.39 -3.67 7.61
N TYR A 170 -29.44 -4.13 6.80
CA TYR A 170 -29.31 -5.53 6.42
C TYR A 170 -28.61 -6.38 7.48
N PHE A 171 -27.59 -5.80 8.12
CA PHE A 171 -26.81 -6.43 9.18
C PHE A 171 -27.31 -6.02 10.55
N SER A 172 -27.11 -6.87 11.56
CA SER A 172 -27.45 -6.52 12.95
C SER A 172 -26.52 -5.44 13.51
N LYS A 173 -25.28 -5.40 13.01
CA LYS A 173 -24.26 -4.42 13.39
C LYS A 173 -23.21 -4.30 12.30
N VAL A 174 -22.82 -3.07 11.99
CA VAL A 174 -21.69 -2.74 11.13
C VAL A 174 -20.61 -2.04 11.97
N ILE A 175 -19.37 -2.48 11.88
CA ILE A 175 -18.24 -1.91 12.62
C ILE A 175 -17.05 -1.68 11.69
N TYR A 176 -16.07 -0.92 12.16
CA TYR A 176 -14.76 -0.80 11.52
C TYR A 176 -13.70 -1.51 12.36
N SER A 177 -12.93 -2.41 11.74
CA SER A 177 -11.88 -3.19 12.41
C SER A 177 -10.56 -2.42 12.54
N GLY A 178 -10.35 -1.39 11.72
CA GLY A 178 -9.16 -0.54 11.67
C GLY A 178 -8.10 -0.97 10.65
N SER A 179 -8.00 -2.28 10.32
CA SER A 179 -7.04 -2.78 9.34
C SER A 179 -7.54 -4.05 8.64
N HIS A 180 -6.93 -4.41 7.50
CA HIS A 180 -7.23 -5.66 6.80
C HIS A 180 -6.86 -6.88 7.66
N GLU A 181 -5.69 -6.84 8.32
CA GLU A 181 -5.27 -7.88 9.26
C GLU A 181 -6.29 -8.07 10.39
N ALA A 182 -6.75 -6.97 11.00
CA ALA A 182 -7.75 -7.03 12.08
C ALA A 182 -9.10 -7.58 11.59
N SER A 183 -9.53 -7.25 10.36
CA SER A 183 -10.73 -7.81 9.73
C SER A 183 -10.63 -9.33 9.60
N ILE A 184 -9.52 -9.84 9.08
CA ILE A 184 -9.31 -11.27 8.86
C ILE A 184 -9.22 -12.03 10.19
N LEU A 185 -8.47 -11.50 11.16
CA LEU A 185 -8.34 -12.10 12.48
C LEU A 185 -9.67 -12.10 13.26
N ALA A 186 -10.49 -11.05 13.12
CA ALA A 186 -11.80 -11.00 13.76
C ALA A 186 -12.76 -12.07 13.23
N VAL A 187 -12.75 -12.31 11.91
CA VAL A 187 -13.50 -13.40 11.27
C VAL A 187 -12.99 -14.75 11.72
N LYS A 188 -11.67 -14.98 11.67
CA LYS A 188 -11.04 -16.24 12.11
C LYS A 188 -11.41 -16.57 13.55
N ALA A 189 -11.37 -15.57 14.42
CA ALA A 189 -11.70 -15.72 15.85
C ALA A 189 -13.21 -15.79 16.15
N GLY A 190 -14.08 -15.61 15.12
CA GLY A 190 -15.54 -15.57 15.30
C GLY A 190 -16.06 -14.35 16.08
N LYS A 191 -15.25 -13.27 16.18
CA LYS A 191 -15.67 -12.00 16.80
C LYS A 191 -16.62 -11.20 15.93
N VAL A 192 -16.59 -11.42 14.62
CA VAL A 192 -17.53 -10.93 13.62
C VAL A 192 -17.88 -12.10 12.69
N ASP A 193 -19.05 -12.04 12.08
CA ASP A 193 -19.54 -13.11 11.23
C ASP A 193 -18.95 -13.00 9.81
N ILE A 194 -18.87 -11.77 9.30
CA ILE A 194 -18.27 -11.46 8.00
C ILE A 194 -17.38 -10.23 8.09
N ALA A 195 -16.43 -10.10 7.16
CA ALA A 195 -15.64 -8.89 7.00
C ALA A 195 -15.31 -8.63 5.54
N SER A 196 -15.10 -7.36 5.22
CA SER A 196 -14.51 -6.95 3.95
C SER A 196 -13.02 -6.79 4.09
N THR A 197 -12.28 -7.28 3.10
CA THR A 197 -10.82 -7.16 3.01
C THR A 197 -10.40 -7.19 1.53
N ASN A 198 -9.21 -7.67 1.22
CA ASN A 198 -8.74 -7.92 -0.13
C ASN A 198 -7.93 -9.22 -0.23
N ASP A 199 -7.78 -9.71 -1.45
CA ASP A 199 -7.02 -10.90 -1.78
C ASP A 199 -5.53 -10.79 -1.41
N LEU A 200 -4.91 -9.61 -1.61
CA LEU A 200 -3.50 -9.39 -1.30
C LEU A 200 -3.19 -9.58 0.19
N ASP A 201 -4.00 -8.96 1.07
CA ASP A 201 -3.75 -9.06 2.51
C ASP A 201 -4.09 -10.47 3.02
N ILE A 202 -5.07 -11.16 2.42
CA ILE A 202 -5.29 -12.59 2.69
C ILE A 202 -4.01 -13.38 2.38
N ASP A 203 -3.41 -13.18 1.21
CA ASP A 203 -2.20 -13.90 0.81
C ASP A 203 -0.98 -13.50 1.62
N ARG A 204 -0.86 -12.22 2.03
CA ARG A 204 0.25 -11.72 2.84
C ARG A 204 0.36 -12.38 4.20
N GLY A 205 -0.77 -12.68 4.83
CA GLY A 205 -0.82 -13.33 6.13
C GLY A 205 -0.95 -14.85 6.10
N ASP A 206 -1.19 -15.45 4.91
CA ASP A 206 -1.36 -16.89 4.77
C ASP A 206 -0.11 -17.67 5.19
N GLY A 207 -0.31 -18.70 5.96
CA GLY A 207 0.77 -19.51 6.55
C GLY A 207 1.52 -18.86 7.72
N LYS A 208 1.19 -17.59 8.07
CA LYS A 208 1.76 -16.87 9.23
C LYS A 208 0.73 -16.64 10.33
N PHE A 209 -0.39 -16.01 10.00
CA PHE A 209 -1.42 -15.60 10.98
C PHE A 209 -2.72 -16.36 10.81
N TRP A 210 -2.97 -16.88 9.61
CA TRP A 210 -4.11 -17.72 9.24
C TRP A 210 -3.71 -18.74 8.17
N ASP A 211 -4.57 -19.72 7.97
CA ASP A 211 -4.55 -20.63 6.83
C ASP A 211 -5.80 -20.32 5.98
N LYS A 212 -5.60 -19.70 4.83
CA LYS A 212 -6.73 -19.24 3.99
C LYS A 212 -7.66 -20.39 3.58
N GLN A 213 -7.15 -21.62 3.47
CA GLN A 213 -7.94 -22.78 3.07
C GLN A 213 -8.75 -23.34 4.24
N LYS A 214 -8.22 -23.27 5.47
CA LYS A 214 -8.83 -23.87 6.67
C LYS A 214 -9.65 -22.86 7.47
N ASP A 215 -9.25 -21.59 7.48
CA ASP A 215 -9.85 -20.59 8.36
C ASP A 215 -10.93 -19.76 7.68
N LEU A 216 -10.84 -19.57 6.34
CA LEU A 216 -11.64 -18.58 5.62
C LEU A 216 -12.46 -19.17 4.47
N ASN A 217 -13.64 -18.60 4.22
CA ASN A 217 -14.38 -18.68 2.98
C ASN A 217 -14.48 -17.30 2.35
N ILE A 218 -14.27 -17.19 1.04
CA ILE A 218 -14.61 -16.00 0.26
C ILE A 218 -16.02 -16.20 -0.27
N ILE A 219 -16.95 -15.30 0.06
CA ILE A 219 -18.36 -15.36 -0.36
C ILE A 219 -18.71 -14.33 -1.43
N TRP A 220 -17.80 -13.40 -1.71
CA TRP A 220 -17.90 -12.44 -2.80
C TRP A 220 -16.51 -11.89 -3.18
N THR A 221 -16.33 -11.60 -4.46
CA THR A 221 -15.12 -11.00 -5.04
C THR A 221 -15.53 -9.91 -6.01
N SER A 222 -14.90 -8.74 -5.94
CA SER A 222 -15.16 -7.61 -6.84
C SER A 222 -14.51 -7.78 -8.20
N ASN A 223 -14.84 -6.88 -9.13
CA ASN A 223 -13.99 -6.60 -10.28
C ASN A 223 -12.63 -6.10 -9.82
N LEU A 224 -11.64 -6.11 -10.72
CA LEU A 224 -10.28 -5.63 -10.45
C LEU A 224 -10.30 -4.15 -10.05
N ILE A 225 -9.64 -3.85 -8.94
CA ILE A 225 -9.39 -2.50 -8.42
C ILE A 225 -7.98 -2.09 -8.90
N PRO A 226 -7.75 -0.85 -9.35
CA PRO A 226 -6.40 -0.38 -9.64
C PRO A 226 -5.44 -0.59 -8.47
N GLY A 227 -4.19 -0.90 -8.77
CA GLY A 227 -3.15 -1.14 -7.75
C GLY A 227 -2.95 0.05 -6.82
N SER A 228 -2.48 -0.25 -5.61
CA SER A 228 -2.17 0.76 -4.60
C SER A 228 -0.99 1.63 -5.04
N PRO A 229 -1.13 2.98 -5.06
CA PRO A 229 -0.05 3.85 -5.45
C PRO A 229 0.92 4.15 -4.32
N MET A 230 2.18 4.42 -4.70
CA MET A 230 3.01 5.37 -3.99
C MET A 230 2.72 6.76 -4.53
N ALA A 231 2.46 7.71 -3.65
CA ALA A 231 2.19 9.10 -4.01
C ALA A 231 3.09 10.04 -3.23
N TYR A 232 3.59 11.08 -3.87
CA TYR A 232 4.37 12.13 -3.21
C TYR A 232 3.57 13.43 -3.12
N ARG A 233 3.95 14.31 -2.22
CA ARG A 233 3.38 15.68 -2.15
C ARG A 233 3.75 16.47 -3.41
N LYS A 234 2.79 17.22 -3.94
CA LYS A 234 3.00 18.07 -5.12
C LYS A 234 4.15 19.07 -4.99
N ASP A 235 4.37 19.59 -3.77
CA ASP A 235 5.34 20.65 -3.51
C ASP A 235 6.79 20.16 -3.28
N LEU A 236 7.07 18.86 -3.46
CA LEU A 236 8.44 18.36 -3.45
C LEU A 236 9.22 18.87 -4.68
N PRO A 237 10.56 19.09 -4.55
CA PRO A 237 11.40 19.45 -5.69
C PRO A 237 11.27 18.45 -6.85
N GLU A 238 11.20 18.94 -8.08
CA GLU A 238 11.05 18.08 -9.27
C GLU A 238 12.23 17.12 -9.45
N SER A 239 13.44 17.54 -9.05
CA SER A 239 14.62 16.67 -9.01
C SER A 239 14.44 15.48 -8.07
N LEU A 240 13.80 15.68 -6.90
CA LEU A 240 13.50 14.60 -5.95
C LEU A 240 12.37 13.70 -6.47
N LYS A 241 11.31 14.27 -7.03
CA LYS A 241 10.22 13.50 -7.65
C LYS A 241 10.75 12.57 -8.75
N LYS A 242 11.64 13.08 -9.61
CA LYS A 242 12.30 12.29 -10.65
C LYS A 242 13.15 11.17 -10.04
N ALA A 243 13.98 11.47 -9.04
CA ALA A 243 14.84 10.50 -8.37
C ALA A 243 14.02 9.39 -7.67
N LEU A 244 12.91 9.76 -7.01
CA LEU A 244 11.98 8.81 -6.40
C LEU A 244 11.37 7.87 -7.45
N ARG A 245 10.84 8.43 -8.54
CA ARG A 245 10.26 7.62 -9.64
C ARG A 245 11.28 6.63 -10.19
N GLU A 246 12.50 7.08 -10.49
CA GLU A 246 13.59 6.23 -10.99
C GLU A 246 13.99 5.15 -9.97
N ALA A 247 14.05 5.50 -8.68
CA ALA A 247 14.38 4.55 -7.61
C ALA A 247 13.35 3.43 -7.54
N PHE A 248 12.06 3.75 -7.49
CA PHE A 248 11.00 2.74 -7.44
C PHE A 248 10.96 1.87 -8.70
N LEU A 249 11.05 2.45 -9.89
CA LEU A 249 11.02 1.70 -11.16
C LEU A 249 12.25 0.80 -11.34
N SER A 250 13.38 1.15 -10.74
CA SER A 250 14.61 0.34 -10.77
C SER A 250 14.78 -0.59 -9.56
N TYR A 251 13.82 -0.63 -8.62
CA TYR A 251 13.89 -1.51 -7.45
C TYR A 251 13.86 -2.98 -7.85
N LYS A 252 14.95 -3.72 -7.60
CA LYS A 252 15.16 -5.13 -7.99
C LYS A 252 15.71 -5.98 -6.83
N ASP A 253 15.66 -5.47 -5.60
CA ASP A 253 16.04 -6.24 -4.42
C ASP A 253 15.11 -7.44 -4.26
N LYS A 254 15.65 -8.65 -4.44
CA LYS A 254 14.86 -9.89 -4.45
C LYS A 254 14.20 -10.17 -3.10
N ASP A 255 14.92 -9.91 -2.02
CA ASP A 255 14.42 -10.17 -0.66
C ASP A 255 13.34 -9.15 -0.29
N GLY A 256 13.54 -7.89 -0.63
CA GLY A 256 12.56 -6.84 -0.42
C GLY A 256 11.30 -7.04 -1.28
N LEU A 257 11.44 -7.40 -2.55
CA LEU A 257 10.29 -7.71 -3.41
C LEU A 257 9.51 -8.94 -2.92
N LYS A 258 10.22 -9.99 -2.51
CA LYS A 258 9.60 -11.18 -1.89
C LYS A 258 8.84 -10.83 -0.62
N GLN A 259 9.42 -9.96 0.23
CA GLN A 259 8.81 -9.50 1.48
C GLN A 259 7.54 -8.68 1.21
N LEU A 260 7.55 -7.86 0.16
CA LEU A 260 6.40 -7.10 -0.32
C LEU A 260 5.37 -7.96 -1.08
N LYS A 261 5.73 -9.18 -1.51
CA LYS A 261 5.00 -10.03 -2.46
C LYS A 261 4.73 -9.32 -3.79
N LEU A 262 5.75 -8.66 -4.32
CA LEU A 262 5.70 -7.90 -5.56
C LEU A 262 6.73 -8.40 -6.56
N LYS A 263 6.42 -8.23 -7.84
CA LYS A 263 7.36 -8.31 -8.96
C LYS A 263 8.16 -7.01 -9.12
N GLY A 264 7.60 -5.89 -8.71
CA GLY A 264 8.18 -4.57 -8.81
C GLY A 264 7.13 -3.45 -8.83
N TYR A 265 7.51 -2.33 -9.42
CA TYR A 265 6.67 -1.16 -9.59
C TYR A 265 6.61 -0.74 -11.05
N VAL A 266 5.49 -0.16 -11.48
CA VAL A 266 5.32 0.49 -12.79
C VAL A 266 4.89 1.93 -12.60
N ALA A 267 5.17 2.77 -13.60
CA ALA A 267 4.72 4.15 -13.59
C ALA A 267 3.18 4.21 -13.60
N THR A 268 2.64 5.18 -12.89
CA THR A 268 1.21 5.47 -12.88
C THR A 268 0.98 6.98 -12.82
N ASP A 269 -0.27 7.38 -12.97
CA ASP A 269 -0.74 8.75 -12.84
C ASP A 269 -2.10 8.82 -12.17
N ASP A 270 -2.61 10.03 -12.02
CA ASP A 270 -3.88 10.31 -11.37
C ASP A 270 -5.10 9.73 -12.11
N ALA A 271 -5.05 9.63 -13.45
CA ALA A 271 -6.18 9.18 -14.28
C ALA A 271 -6.55 7.72 -14.02
N VAL A 272 -5.60 6.88 -13.62
CA VAL A 272 -5.81 5.46 -13.25
C VAL A 272 -6.88 5.34 -12.15
N TYR A 273 -7.04 6.36 -11.31
CA TYR A 273 -7.95 6.35 -10.15
C TYR A 273 -9.32 7.00 -10.42
N ASN A 274 -9.64 7.37 -11.67
CA ASN A 274 -10.96 7.90 -12.04
C ASN A 274 -12.10 6.93 -11.71
N PRO A 275 -12.00 5.60 -11.94
CA PRO A 275 -13.06 4.66 -11.54
C PRO A 275 -13.34 4.65 -10.04
N ILE A 276 -12.35 5.01 -9.20
CA ILE A 276 -12.53 5.13 -7.76
C ILE A 276 -13.29 6.41 -7.40
N ARG A 277 -13.02 7.52 -8.12
CA ARG A 277 -13.78 8.77 -7.98
C ARG A 277 -15.25 8.55 -8.30
N ASP A 278 -15.54 7.83 -9.38
CA ASP A 278 -16.91 7.49 -9.78
C ASP A 278 -17.62 6.69 -8.68
N GLN A 279 -16.96 5.72 -8.07
CA GLN A 279 -17.52 4.95 -6.96
C GLN A 279 -17.75 5.82 -5.70
N ILE A 280 -16.87 6.77 -5.41
CA ILE A 280 -17.04 7.71 -4.31
C ILE A 280 -18.29 8.58 -4.54
N GLU A 281 -18.50 9.08 -5.76
CA GLU A 281 -19.69 9.87 -6.11
C GLU A 281 -20.97 9.04 -6.04
N VAL A 282 -20.96 7.80 -6.52
CA VAL A 282 -22.09 6.86 -6.35
C VAL A 282 -22.43 6.69 -4.87
N LYS A 283 -21.43 6.43 -4.01
CA LYS A 283 -21.65 6.30 -2.56
C LYS A 283 -22.25 7.57 -1.94
N LYS A 284 -21.77 8.76 -2.32
CA LYS A 284 -22.31 10.04 -1.83
C LYS A 284 -23.76 10.27 -2.23
N GLN A 285 -24.11 9.96 -3.48
CA GLN A 285 -25.49 10.12 -3.98
C GLN A 285 -26.45 9.20 -3.24
N LEU A 286 -26.07 7.96 -3.00
CA LEU A 286 -26.86 6.96 -2.29
C LEU A 286 -27.09 7.35 -0.82
N GLY A 287 -26.08 7.93 -0.14
CA GLY A 287 -26.22 8.43 1.23
C GLY A 287 -27.09 9.68 1.37
N LYS A 288 -27.42 10.38 0.27
CA LYS A 288 -28.37 11.52 0.27
C LYS A 288 -29.81 11.10 -0.01
N SER A 289 -30.02 9.89 -0.49
CA SER A 289 -31.33 9.37 -0.89
C SER A 289 -31.97 8.45 0.14
N SER A 290 -31.27 8.20 1.24
CA SER A 290 -31.72 7.41 2.41
C SER A 290 -31.94 8.30 3.63
#